data_4c8596f62a3e82feb08e3ba62c3ba70f
#
_entry.id   4c8596f62a3e82feb08e3ba62c3ba70f
#
_cell.length_a   1.000
_cell.length_b   1.000
_cell.length_c   1.000
_cell.angle_alpha   90.00
_cell.angle_beta   90.00
_cell.angle_gamma   90.00
#
_symmetry.space_group_name_H-M   'P 1'
#
loop_
_entity.id
_entity.type
_entity.pdbx_description
1 polymer ?
#
loop_
_entity_poly.entity_id
_entity_poly.type
_entity_poly.pdbx_seq_one_letter_code
_entity_poly.pdbx_strand_id
1 'polypeptide(L)'
;MSRRTDTTRSLSEMALAKLRRQCSLVASEVRVDDANRVDFVGFVEGGGFGPAVVERGTFVFVEVKSCMDDFSSGHGLTLQGDINWLVCPRELASKLYRQQRLPLECRVLCPTLDGRLLPEYETGAGDSQRVMPCHELLYRMVTASDQAYRTTREVFRNE
;
A
#
# COMPACT_ATOMS: atom_id res chain seq x y z
N MET A 1 16.87 18.51 -3.98
CA MET A 1 15.65 17.70 -3.76
C MET A 1 14.91 18.20 -2.52
N SER A 2 13.61 18.22 -2.57
CA SER A 2 12.81 18.65 -1.41
C SER A 2 12.86 17.59 -0.31
N ARG A 3 12.98 18.02 0.96
CA ARG A 3 12.92 17.17 2.16
C ARG A 3 11.68 16.25 2.16
N ARG A 4 10.56 16.71 1.59
CA ARG A 4 9.32 15.94 1.42
C ARG A 4 9.53 14.72 0.51
N THR A 5 10.22 14.90 -0.62
CA THR A 5 10.50 13.82 -1.58
C THR A 5 11.39 12.73 -0.96
N ASP A 6 12.38 13.13 -0.17
CA ASP A 6 13.28 12.18 0.49
C ASP A 6 12.56 11.39 1.58
N THR A 7 11.67 12.03 2.35
CA THR A 7 10.84 11.36 3.36
C THR A 7 9.89 10.37 2.70
N THR A 8 9.19 10.75 1.63
CA THR A 8 8.27 9.86 0.91
C THR A 8 9.01 8.64 0.37
N ARG A 9 10.17 8.84 -0.24
CA ARG A 9 10.99 7.74 -0.76
C ARG A 9 11.43 6.79 0.34
N SER A 10 11.94 7.29 1.45
CA SER A 10 12.37 6.46 2.57
C SER A 10 11.21 5.64 3.17
N LEU A 11 10.04 6.24 3.35
CA LEU A 11 8.83 5.55 3.83
C LEU A 11 8.38 4.47 2.84
N SER A 12 8.41 4.75 1.54
CA SER A 12 8.05 3.81 0.48
C SER A 12 9.00 2.61 0.43
N GLU A 13 10.31 2.84 0.57
CA GLU A 13 11.31 1.76 0.64
C GLU A 13 11.08 0.86 1.87
N MET A 14 10.79 1.43 3.04
CA MET A 14 10.47 0.67 4.25
C MET A 14 9.17 -0.11 4.10
N ALA A 15 8.13 0.47 3.50
CA ALA A 15 6.85 -0.18 3.23
C ALA A 15 7.04 -1.38 2.29
N LEU A 16 7.75 -1.18 1.19
CA LEU A 16 8.04 -2.22 0.22
C LEU A 16 8.86 -3.36 0.83
N ALA A 17 9.88 -3.05 1.62
CA ALA A 17 10.68 -4.05 2.32
C ALA A 17 9.86 -4.88 3.30
N LYS A 18 8.90 -4.25 4.01
CA LYS A 18 7.98 -4.95 4.91
C LYS A 18 7.03 -5.86 4.14
N LEU A 19 6.42 -5.38 3.06
CA LEU A 19 5.53 -6.17 2.21
C LEU A 19 6.24 -7.39 1.62
N ARG A 20 7.44 -7.22 1.07
CA ARG A 20 8.23 -8.32 0.46
C ARG A 20 8.57 -9.44 1.44
N ARG A 21 8.62 -9.16 2.73
CA ARG A 21 8.83 -10.18 3.77
C ARG A 21 7.56 -10.94 4.14
N GLN A 22 6.38 -10.36 3.88
CA GLN A 22 5.10 -10.90 4.34
C GLN A 22 4.21 -11.40 3.21
N CYS A 23 4.44 -10.94 1.99
CA CYS A 23 3.58 -11.19 0.83
C CYS A 23 4.32 -12.04 -0.23
N SER A 24 3.57 -12.93 -0.88
CA SER A 24 4.07 -13.74 -2.00
C SER A 24 4.25 -12.90 -3.26
N LEU A 25 3.37 -11.91 -3.46
CA LEU A 25 3.40 -10.97 -4.58
C LEU A 25 3.27 -9.55 -4.04
N VAL A 26 3.97 -8.61 -4.68
CA VAL A 26 3.86 -7.18 -4.40
C VAL A 26 3.87 -6.40 -5.70
N ALA A 27 2.96 -5.46 -5.84
CA ALA A 27 2.92 -4.50 -6.95
C ALA A 27 2.85 -3.07 -6.42
N SER A 28 3.41 -2.13 -7.16
CA SER A 28 3.36 -0.70 -6.88
C SER A 28 2.46 0.01 -7.87
N GLU A 29 1.90 1.15 -7.44
CA GLU A 29 1.12 2.03 -8.30
C GLU A 29 -0.09 1.32 -8.96
N VAL A 30 -0.79 0.51 -8.17
CA VAL A 30 -1.89 -0.34 -8.66
C VAL A 30 -3.17 0.49 -8.83
N ARG A 31 -3.68 0.58 -10.05
CA ARG A 31 -4.98 1.19 -10.32
C ARG A 31 -6.11 0.30 -9.83
N VAL A 32 -6.95 0.83 -8.97
CA VAL A 32 -8.15 0.14 -8.51
C VAL A 32 -9.41 0.60 -9.23
N ASP A 33 -9.41 1.85 -9.70
CA ASP A 33 -10.43 2.41 -10.59
C ASP A 33 -9.84 3.54 -11.46
N ASP A 34 -10.65 4.25 -12.21
CA ASP A 34 -10.20 5.31 -13.11
C ASP A 34 -9.58 6.52 -12.38
N ALA A 35 -9.99 6.76 -11.14
CA ALA A 35 -9.58 7.91 -10.34
C ALA A 35 -8.54 7.55 -9.26
N ASN A 36 -8.50 6.28 -8.82
CA ASN A 36 -7.74 5.88 -7.65
C ASN A 36 -6.63 4.88 -7.97
N ARG A 37 -5.50 5.14 -7.36
CA ARG A 37 -4.30 4.32 -7.44
C ARG A 37 -3.74 4.13 -6.04
N VAL A 38 -3.40 2.90 -5.70
CA VAL A 38 -2.81 2.50 -4.42
C VAL A 38 -1.30 2.45 -4.57
N ASP A 39 -0.56 3.01 -3.63
CA ASP A 39 0.90 3.05 -3.69
C ASP A 39 1.51 1.64 -3.76
N PHE A 40 1.04 0.72 -2.90
CA PHE A 40 1.44 -0.69 -2.95
C PHE A 40 0.27 -1.61 -2.64
N VAL A 41 0.24 -2.75 -3.33
CA VAL A 41 -0.64 -3.87 -3.00
C VAL A 41 0.21 -5.12 -2.82
N GLY A 42 0.08 -5.77 -1.67
CA GLY A 42 0.66 -7.06 -1.38
C GLY A 42 -0.41 -8.15 -1.40
N PHE A 43 -0.02 -9.36 -1.82
CA PHE A 43 -0.87 -10.55 -1.80
C PHE A 43 -0.22 -11.64 -0.97
N VAL A 44 -0.97 -12.16 -0.01
CA VAL A 44 -0.61 -13.32 0.82
C VAL A 44 -1.46 -14.51 0.38
N GLU A 45 -0.85 -15.60 0.01
CA GLU A 45 -1.53 -16.81 -0.41
C GLU A 45 -2.44 -17.35 0.69
N GLY A 46 -3.63 -17.79 0.29
CA GLY A 46 -4.54 -18.53 1.18
C GLY A 46 -4.09 -19.96 1.40
N GLY A 47 -4.58 -20.58 2.47
CA GLY A 47 -4.33 -22.00 2.72
C GLY A 47 -5.09 -22.89 1.73
N GLY A 48 -4.51 -24.05 1.38
CA GLY A 48 -5.12 -25.04 0.50
C GLY A 48 -4.31 -25.30 -0.77
N PHE A 49 -4.98 -25.87 -1.77
CA PHE A 49 -4.39 -26.19 -3.07
C PHE A 49 -5.25 -25.64 -4.21
N GLY A 50 -4.61 -25.40 -5.36
CA GLY A 50 -5.28 -24.94 -6.56
C GLY A 50 -5.95 -23.56 -6.39
N PRO A 51 -7.20 -23.39 -6.88
CA PRO A 51 -7.89 -22.09 -6.83
C PRO A 51 -8.06 -21.52 -5.42
N ALA A 52 -8.15 -22.37 -4.39
CA ALA A 52 -8.32 -21.95 -3.01
C ALA A 52 -7.16 -21.05 -2.50
N VAL A 53 -5.96 -21.24 -3.02
CA VAL A 53 -4.79 -20.41 -2.71
C VAL A 53 -5.05 -18.95 -3.06
N VAL A 54 -5.70 -18.70 -4.18
CA VAL A 54 -6.06 -17.34 -4.63
C VAL A 54 -7.33 -16.82 -3.95
N GLU A 55 -8.39 -17.63 -3.94
CA GLU A 55 -9.70 -17.22 -3.42
C GLU A 55 -9.70 -16.90 -1.94
N ARG A 56 -8.85 -17.60 -1.17
CA ARG A 56 -8.65 -17.38 0.27
C ARG A 56 -7.46 -16.46 0.58
N GLY A 57 -6.84 -15.89 -0.45
CA GLY A 57 -5.72 -14.99 -0.29
C GLY A 57 -6.13 -13.66 0.34
N THR A 58 -5.16 -13.02 0.98
CA THR A 58 -5.32 -11.74 1.67
C THR A 58 -4.58 -10.66 0.92
N PHE A 59 -5.24 -9.55 0.64
CA PHE A 59 -4.66 -8.36 0.00
C PHE A 59 -4.38 -7.28 1.02
N VAL A 60 -3.14 -6.80 1.03
CA VAL A 60 -2.67 -5.72 1.88
C VAL A 60 -2.52 -4.46 1.03
N PHE A 61 -3.34 -3.45 1.31
CA PHE A 61 -3.24 -2.14 0.66
C PHE A 61 -2.39 -1.21 1.51
N VAL A 62 -1.48 -0.49 0.88
CA VAL A 62 -0.56 0.42 1.56
C VAL A 62 -0.57 1.79 0.89
N GLU A 63 -0.83 2.80 1.70
CA GLU A 63 -0.73 4.21 1.33
C GLU A 63 0.38 4.88 2.13
N VAL A 64 1.19 5.68 1.45
CA VAL A 64 2.31 6.41 2.05
C VAL A 64 2.00 7.89 2.07
N LYS A 65 2.05 8.51 3.25
CA LYS A 65 1.82 9.95 3.44
C LYS A 65 2.98 10.57 4.21
N SER A 66 3.62 11.54 3.62
CA SER A 66 4.82 12.16 4.21
C SER A 66 4.53 13.37 5.10
N CYS A 67 3.40 14.03 4.90
CA CYS A 67 3.01 15.23 5.64
C CYS A 67 1.49 15.46 5.63
N MET A 68 1.04 16.45 6.39
CA MET A 68 -0.39 16.78 6.51
C MET A 68 -1.00 17.25 5.18
N ASP A 69 -0.28 18.02 4.38
CA ASP A 69 -0.78 18.50 3.08
C ASP A 69 -1.01 17.35 2.11
N ASP A 70 -0.09 16.38 2.12
CA ASP A 70 -0.18 15.15 1.35
C ASP A 70 -1.38 14.30 1.79
N PHE A 71 -1.58 14.16 3.09
CA PHE A 71 -2.75 13.48 3.65
C PHE A 71 -4.06 14.19 3.31
N SER A 72 -4.09 15.52 3.44
CA SER A 72 -5.30 16.33 3.24
C SER A 72 -5.67 16.54 1.77
N SER A 73 -4.77 16.23 0.83
CA SER A 73 -5.06 16.31 -0.61
C SER A 73 -6.19 15.37 -1.04
N GLY A 74 -6.51 14.36 -0.23
CA GLY A 74 -7.56 13.37 -0.50
C GLY A 74 -7.20 12.35 -1.57
N HIS A 75 -6.03 12.50 -2.21
CA HIS A 75 -5.56 11.52 -3.19
C HIS A 75 -4.93 10.32 -2.48
N GLY A 76 -5.26 9.12 -2.93
CA GLY A 76 -4.59 7.89 -2.51
C GLY A 76 -4.93 7.38 -1.12
N LEU A 77 -6.08 7.67 -0.54
CA LEU A 77 -6.56 6.99 0.68
C LEU A 77 -7.55 5.87 0.31
N THR A 78 -7.14 5.01 -0.61
CA THR A 78 -7.94 3.91 -1.11
C THR A 78 -7.70 2.66 -0.26
N LEU A 79 -8.28 2.66 0.93
CA LEU A 79 -8.12 1.60 1.93
C LEU A 79 -9.22 0.54 1.75
N GLN A 80 -9.16 -0.23 0.66
CA GLN A 80 -10.16 -1.23 0.25
C GLN A 80 -9.62 -2.66 0.18
N GLY A 81 -8.49 -2.91 0.82
CA GLY A 81 -7.91 -4.24 0.97
C GLY A 81 -8.52 -5.01 2.14
N ASP A 82 -8.16 -6.29 2.26
CA ASP A 82 -8.47 -7.08 3.45
C ASP A 82 -7.72 -6.52 4.68
N ILE A 83 -6.50 -6.05 4.46
CA ILE A 83 -5.68 -5.34 5.44
C ILE A 83 -5.24 -4.01 4.81
N ASN A 84 -5.34 -2.94 5.58
CA ASN A 84 -4.96 -1.60 5.11
C ASN A 84 -3.91 -0.98 6.01
N TRP A 85 -2.84 -0.45 5.41
CA TRP A 85 -1.77 0.27 6.11
C TRP A 85 -1.68 1.71 5.63
N LEU A 86 -1.62 2.63 6.58
CA LEU A 86 -1.15 3.99 6.38
C LEU A 86 0.28 4.08 6.91
N VAL A 87 1.23 4.31 6.04
CA VAL A 87 2.64 4.49 6.39
C VAL A 87 2.96 5.98 6.42
N CYS A 88 3.34 6.50 7.59
CA CYS A 88 3.60 7.93 7.75
C CYS A 88 4.59 8.20 8.90
N PRO A 89 5.18 9.42 8.94
CA PRO A 89 6.00 9.83 10.09
C PRO A 89 5.17 9.85 11.38
N ARG A 90 5.83 9.58 12.50
CA ARG A 90 5.17 9.55 13.83
C ARG A 90 4.50 10.87 14.19
N GLU A 91 5.10 11.99 13.81
CA GLU A 91 4.53 13.33 14.03
C GLU A 91 3.20 13.51 13.32
N LEU A 92 3.10 13.02 12.08
CA LEU A 92 1.85 13.05 11.32
C LEU A 92 0.80 12.13 11.97
N ALA A 93 1.18 10.91 12.31
CA ALA A 93 0.30 9.95 12.99
C ALA A 93 -0.27 10.52 14.29
N SER A 94 0.57 11.11 15.14
CA SER A 94 0.18 11.73 16.41
C SER A 94 -0.77 12.93 16.20
N LYS A 95 -0.53 13.71 15.16
CA LYS A 95 -1.41 14.85 14.80
C LYS A 95 -2.78 14.37 14.33
N LEU A 96 -2.82 13.37 13.45
CA LEU A 96 -4.06 12.78 12.97
C LEU A 96 -4.86 12.15 14.12
N TYR A 97 -4.19 11.45 15.03
CA TYR A 97 -4.82 10.87 16.22
C TYR A 97 -5.48 11.95 17.09
N ARG A 98 -4.75 13.00 17.43
CA ARG A 98 -5.28 14.12 18.26
C ARG A 98 -6.42 14.86 17.59
N GLN A 99 -6.44 14.94 16.26
CA GLN A 99 -7.51 15.57 15.47
C GLN A 99 -8.66 14.60 15.15
N GLN A 100 -8.62 13.35 15.62
CA GLN A 100 -9.59 12.31 15.30
C GLN A 100 -9.78 12.11 13.78
N ARG A 101 -8.68 12.19 13.02
CA ARG A 101 -8.65 12.09 11.55
C ARG A 101 -7.95 10.83 11.05
N LEU A 102 -7.62 9.89 11.92
CA LEU A 102 -7.09 8.60 11.45
C LEU A 102 -8.13 7.90 10.58
N PRO A 103 -7.74 7.32 9.43
CA PRO A 103 -8.64 6.52 8.62
C PRO A 103 -9.22 5.36 9.44
N LEU A 104 -10.46 4.98 9.16
CA LEU A 104 -11.07 3.80 9.75
C LEU A 104 -10.50 2.52 9.11
N GLU A 105 -10.54 1.41 9.85
CA GLU A 105 -10.11 0.07 9.37
C GLU A 105 -8.69 0.05 8.80
N CYS A 106 -7.78 0.72 9.51
CA CYS A 106 -6.43 0.95 9.07
C CYS A 106 -5.43 0.73 10.22
N ARG A 107 -4.28 0.14 9.89
CA ARG A 107 -3.09 0.15 10.75
C ARG A 107 -2.17 1.27 10.33
N VAL A 108 -1.87 2.14 11.26
CA VAL A 108 -0.92 3.23 11.05
C VAL A 108 0.46 2.75 11.46
N LEU A 109 1.36 2.65 10.47
CA LEU A 109 2.73 2.20 10.67
C LEU A 109 3.68 3.39 10.62
N CYS A 110 4.52 3.50 11.63
CA CYS A 110 5.53 4.56 11.73
C CYS A 110 6.94 3.98 11.75
N PRO A 111 7.93 4.71 11.18
CA PRO A 111 9.32 4.29 11.22
C PRO A 111 9.87 4.36 12.65
N THR A 112 10.71 3.38 12.98
CA THR A 112 11.54 3.35 14.17
C THR A 112 12.94 3.89 13.86
N LEU A 113 13.74 4.16 14.89
CA LEU A 113 15.11 4.65 14.73
C LEU A 113 16.02 3.66 13.98
N ASP A 114 15.73 2.37 14.05
CA ASP A 114 16.46 1.32 13.34
C ASP A 114 15.88 1.00 11.94
N GLY A 115 15.01 1.86 11.41
CA GLY A 115 14.50 1.77 10.03
C GLY A 115 13.43 0.71 9.81
N ARG A 116 12.78 0.22 10.87
CA ARG A 116 11.62 -0.69 10.75
C ARG A 116 10.33 0.09 10.81
N LEU A 117 9.26 -0.48 10.23
CA LEU A 117 7.89 0.01 10.41
C LEU A 117 7.19 -0.81 11.48
N LEU A 118 6.73 -0.12 12.52
CA LEU A 118 5.93 -0.71 13.59
C LEU A 118 4.54 -0.06 13.68
N PRO A 119 3.51 -0.83 14.08
CA PRO A 119 2.19 -0.26 14.35
C PRO A 119 2.25 0.78 15.47
N GLU A 120 1.71 1.96 15.21
CA GLU A 120 1.55 3.02 16.20
C GLU A 120 0.10 3.16 16.63
N TYR A 121 -0.83 3.04 15.67
CA TYR A 121 -2.27 3.06 15.90
C TYR A 121 -2.94 1.97 15.06
N GLU A 122 -4.04 1.46 15.57
CA GLU A 122 -4.94 0.56 14.86
C GLU A 122 -6.38 1.04 15.05
N THR A 123 -7.08 1.25 13.94
CA THR A 123 -8.44 1.76 13.94
C THR A 123 -9.38 0.73 13.34
N GLY A 124 -10.55 0.53 13.98
CA GLY A 124 -11.55 -0.42 13.52
C GLY A 124 -11.34 -1.84 14.04
N ALA A 125 -12.31 -2.70 13.77
CA ALA A 125 -12.39 -4.07 14.31
C ALA A 125 -11.66 -5.14 13.46
N GLY A 126 -10.80 -4.73 12.55
CA GLY A 126 -9.87 -5.64 11.87
C GLY A 126 -10.39 -6.43 10.68
N ASP A 127 -11.67 -6.39 10.37
CA ASP A 127 -12.24 -7.08 9.22
C ASP A 127 -12.73 -6.08 8.17
N SER A 128 -11.82 -5.37 7.54
CA SER A 128 -12.20 -4.61 6.36
C SER A 128 -12.59 -5.59 5.26
N GLN A 129 -13.78 -5.40 4.72
CA GLN A 129 -14.24 -6.23 3.62
C GLN A 129 -13.66 -5.71 2.32
N ARG A 130 -12.84 -6.52 1.68
CA ARG A 130 -12.36 -6.21 0.34
C ARG A 130 -13.54 -5.97 -0.61
N VAL A 131 -13.50 -4.85 -1.32
CA VAL A 131 -14.55 -4.48 -2.27
C VAL A 131 -14.38 -5.19 -3.61
N MET A 132 -13.13 -5.43 -4.02
CA MET A 132 -12.79 -5.99 -5.33
C MET A 132 -12.53 -7.50 -5.25
N PRO A 133 -13.01 -8.32 -6.21
CA PRO A 133 -12.71 -9.75 -6.27
C PRO A 133 -11.21 -10.05 -6.39
N CYS A 134 -10.78 -11.20 -5.86
CA CYS A 134 -9.37 -11.63 -5.88
C CYS A 134 -8.76 -11.62 -7.27
N HIS A 135 -9.44 -12.21 -8.25
CA HIS A 135 -8.93 -12.32 -9.62
C HIS A 135 -8.75 -10.97 -10.27
N GLU A 136 -9.61 -10.00 -10.00
CA GLU A 136 -9.50 -8.65 -10.53
C GLU A 136 -8.33 -7.90 -9.92
N LEU A 137 -8.13 -7.98 -8.60
CA LEU A 137 -6.97 -7.38 -7.94
C LEU A 137 -5.66 -7.97 -8.43
N LEU A 138 -5.57 -9.29 -8.58
CA LEU A 138 -4.39 -9.94 -9.14
C LEU A 138 -4.12 -9.50 -10.58
N TYR A 139 -5.15 -9.40 -11.42
CA TYR A 139 -5.04 -8.87 -12.77
C TYR A 139 -4.48 -7.45 -12.76
N ARG A 140 -4.97 -6.57 -11.90
CA ARG A 140 -4.50 -5.18 -11.77
C ARG A 140 -3.06 -5.10 -11.26
N MET A 141 -2.67 -5.98 -10.34
CA MET A 141 -1.28 -6.07 -9.88
C MET A 141 -0.34 -6.48 -11.02
N VAL A 142 -0.72 -7.49 -11.80
CA VAL A 142 0.07 -7.96 -12.95
C VAL A 142 0.16 -6.89 -14.04
N THR A 143 -0.94 -6.22 -14.36
CA THR A 143 -0.94 -5.16 -15.39
C THR A 143 -0.16 -3.92 -14.96
N ALA A 144 -0.12 -3.58 -13.67
CA ALA A 144 0.74 -2.53 -13.16
C ALA A 144 2.23 -2.84 -13.40
N SER A 145 2.65 -4.08 -13.11
CA SER A 145 4.00 -4.56 -13.35
C SER A 145 4.34 -4.66 -14.85
N ASP A 146 3.39 -5.09 -15.68
CA ASP A 146 3.56 -5.23 -17.13
C ASP A 146 3.70 -3.85 -17.82
N GLN A 147 3.00 -2.83 -17.35
CA GLN A 147 3.19 -1.47 -17.84
C GLN A 147 4.62 -0.97 -17.65
N ALA A 148 5.20 -1.20 -16.48
CA ALA A 148 6.60 -0.87 -16.22
C ALA A 148 7.55 -1.61 -17.17
N TYR A 149 7.29 -2.90 -17.42
CA TYR A 149 8.08 -3.72 -18.34
C TYR A 149 7.94 -3.28 -19.80
N ARG A 150 6.74 -2.95 -20.26
CA ARG A 150 6.48 -2.45 -21.62
C ARG A 150 7.20 -1.14 -21.87
N THR A 151 7.13 -0.21 -20.94
CA THR A 151 7.83 1.08 -21.04
C THR A 151 9.34 0.89 -21.18
N THR A 152 9.92 -0.02 -20.38
CA THR A 152 11.35 -0.35 -20.47
C THR A 152 11.70 -0.96 -21.83
N ARG A 153 10.84 -1.83 -22.37
CA ARG A 153 11.07 -2.51 -23.66
C ARG A 153 10.95 -1.58 -24.86
N GLU A 154 10.11 -0.55 -24.79
CA GLU A 154 10.00 0.49 -25.81
C GLU A 154 11.24 1.37 -25.87
N VAL A 155 11.82 1.69 -24.71
CA VAL A 155 13.09 2.44 -24.63
C VAL A 155 14.22 1.68 -25.33
N PHE A 156 14.33 0.37 -25.14
CA PHE A 156 15.37 -0.46 -25.78
C PHE A 156 15.14 -0.75 -27.25
N ARG A 157 13.93 -0.53 -27.81
CA ARG A 157 13.65 -0.69 -29.23
C ARG A 157 14.04 0.51 -30.07
N ASN A 158 14.21 1.65 -29.45
CA ASN A 158 14.54 2.92 -30.11
C ASN A 158 16.04 3.28 -30.05
N GLU A 159 16.86 2.38 -29.53
CA GLU A 159 18.33 2.40 -29.62
C GLU A 159 18.81 1.40 -30.71
#